data_f1e67fa8f2ef667677095bd3d24faf59
#
_entry.id   f1e67fa8f2ef667677095bd3d24faf59
#
_cell.length_a   1.000
_cell.length_b   1.000
_cell.length_c   1.000
_cell.angle_alpha   90.00
_cell.angle_beta   90.00
_cell.angle_gamma   90.00
#
_symmetry.space_group_name_H-M   'P 1'
#
loop_
_entity.id
_entity.type
_entity.pdbx_description
1 polymer ?
#
loop_
_entity_poly.entity_id
_entity_poly.type
_entity_poly.pdbx_seq_one_letter_code
_entity_poly.pdbx_strand_id
1 'polypeptide(L)'
;KRFDEKFKLLSIKKGSGQMFLLVDELFKFTLRDMDEEGNITSSFSTRFEEAFDKLQSQDKFKGKKVEWALEQFRNSDEEIYFQECLDSIGKYVVDQSMLEKAKSTVEMVIQDENVNWLFNGKEGLDNFGKTVIEFEYLGMECKCEIDDLSIDHLNKKIIITEIKTSYDIMDAFEYTYLKRRYDLAAAFYYIAVNQKFKNDENLDGYDIEFQILAVDTSKERLRPLIYKLSGNDILNAVNGFRLKTGSYYKGLSELIEEIKWSSETQNWNISEKAFENNGILNLEINYE
;
A
#
# COMPACT_ATOMS: atom_id res chain seq x y z
N LYS A 1 -2.13 20.57 -8.22
CA LYS A 1 -3.15 20.67 -7.14
C LYS A 1 -3.27 19.37 -6.35
N ARG A 2 -3.37 18.18 -7.00
CA ARG A 2 -3.53 16.90 -6.27
C ARG A 2 -2.29 16.44 -5.47
N PHE A 3 -1.07 16.83 -5.88
CA PHE A 3 0.14 16.49 -5.16
C PHE A 3 0.19 17.21 -3.80
N ASP A 4 0.01 18.51 -3.78
CA ASP A 4 0.10 19.34 -2.57
C ASP A 4 -1.00 19.03 -1.53
N GLU A 5 -2.11 18.41 -1.95
CA GLU A 5 -3.18 17.97 -1.04
C GLU A 5 -2.78 16.71 -0.26
N LYS A 6 -2.04 15.78 -0.89
CA LYS A 6 -1.70 14.47 -0.34
C LYS A 6 -0.26 14.35 0.15
N PHE A 7 0.62 15.18 -0.37
CA PHE A 7 2.05 15.10 -0.09
C PHE A 7 2.58 16.46 0.38
N LYS A 8 3.57 16.42 1.26
CA LYS A 8 4.38 17.57 1.68
C LYS A 8 5.83 17.29 1.29
N LEU A 9 6.38 18.11 0.41
CA LEU A 9 7.79 18.12 0.10
C LEU A 9 8.52 18.88 1.21
N LEU A 10 9.48 18.22 1.86
CA LEU A 10 10.33 18.86 2.84
C LEU A 10 11.45 19.65 2.16
N SER A 11 11.72 20.87 2.62
CA SER A 11 12.84 21.68 2.17
C SER A 11 14.14 21.26 2.82
N ILE A 12 14.06 20.64 4.00
CA ILE A 12 15.21 20.22 4.80
C ILE A 12 15.21 18.70 4.95
N LYS A 13 16.35 18.08 4.68
CA LYS A 13 16.57 16.65 4.94
C LYS A 13 16.80 16.43 6.43
N LYS A 14 16.04 15.48 6.99
CA LYS A 14 16.27 15.04 8.38
C LYS A 14 17.71 14.59 8.58
N GLY A 15 18.38 15.18 9.56
CA GLY A 15 19.71 14.76 10.01
C GLY A 15 19.66 13.59 11.01
N SER A 16 20.84 13.09 11.39
CA SER A 16 21.01 11.99 12.35
C SER A 16 21.40 12.46 13.77
N GLY A 17 21.45 13.77 14.01
CA GLY A 17 21.90 14.35 15.29
C GLY A 17 20.87 14.18 16.42
N GLN A 18 21.35 14.35 17.68
CA GLN A 18 20.47 14.26 18.85
C GLN A 18 19.31 15.27 18.83
N MET A 19 19.51 16.44 18.22
CA MET A 19 18.47 17.44 18.07
C MET A 19 17.33 16.96 17.15
N PHE A 20 17.62 16.22 16.08
CA PHE A 20 16.57 15.60 15.26
C PHE A 20 15.80 14.51 16.00
N LEU A 21 16.44 13.78 16.93
CA LEU A 21 15.71 12.87 17.84
C LEU A 21 14.75 13.64 18.76
N LEU A 22 15.19 14.83 19.23
CA LEU A 22 14.33 15.69 20.05
C LEU A 22 13.12 16.19 19.24
N VAL A 23 13.30 16.54 17.98
CA VAL A 23 12.20 16.92 17.08
C VAL A 23 11.21 15.76 16.91
N ASP A 24 11.70 14.52 16.72
CA ASP A 24 10.80 13.35 16.59
C ASP A 24 9.95 13.14 17.85
N GLU A 25 10.54 13.27 19.04
CA GLU A 25 9.79 13.12 20.29
C GLU A 25 8.83 14.32 20.50
N LEU A 26 9.29 15.53 20.24
CA LEU A 26 8.44 16.74 20.30
C LEU A 26 7.25 16.63 19.36
N PHE A 27 7.44 16.09 18.15
CA PHE A 27 6.34 15.87 17.21
C PHE A 27 5.35 14.84 17.73
N LYS A 28 5.81 13.72 18.33
CA LYS A 28 4.93 12.72 18.96
C LYS A 28 4.09 13.32 20.10
N PHE A 29 4.71 14.14 20.96
CA PHE A 29 3.97 14.83 22.03
C PHE A 29 2.98 15.86 21.47
N THR A 30 3.34 16.51 20.36
CA THR A 30 2.42 17.42 19.68
C THR A 30 1.20 16.69 19.12
N LEU A 31 1.39 15.51 18.49
CA LEU A 31 0.28 14.68 18.00
C LEU A 31 -0.58 14.12 19.14
N ARG A 32 0.04 13.75 20.28
CA ARG A 32 -0.68 13.28 21.48
C ARG A 32 -1.63 14.36 22.02
N ASP A 33 -1.16 15.61 22.03
CA ASP A 33 -1.86 16.75 22.60
C ASP A 33 -2.76 17.48 21.58
N MET A 34 -2.98 16.87 20.42
CA MET A 34 -3.89 17.38 19.38
C MET A 34 -5.28 16.80 19.60
N ASP A 35 -6.31 17.68 19.61
CA ASP A 35 -7.69 17.26 19.68
C ASP A 35 -8.24 16.78 18.30
N GLU A 36 -9.49 16.32 18.29
CA GLU A 36 -10.15 15.83 17.07
C GLU A 36 -10.33 16.93 15.99
N GLU A 37 -10.29 18.19 16.40
CA GLU A 37 -10.39 19.36 15.52
C GLU A 37 -9.03 19.82 14.98
N GLY A 38 -7.93 19.20 15.47
CA GLY A 38 -6.57 19.52 15.06
C GLY A 38 -5.91 20.65 15.87
N ASN A 39 -6.52 21.10 16.98
CA ASN A 39 -5.94 22.12 17.83
C ASN A 39 -4.98 21.51 18.85
N ILE A 40 -3.86 22.16 19.09
CA ILE A 40 -2.88 21.71 20.07
C ILE A 40 -3.27 22.27 21.44
N THR A 41 -3.55 21.38 22.39
CA THR A 41 -4.11 21.73 23.71
C THR A 41 -3.07 22.09 24.76
N SER A 42 -1.80 21.73 24.56
CA SER A 42 -0.69 22.05 25.48
C SER A 42 0.26 23.10 24.92
N SER A 43 1.05 23.76 25.81
CA SER A 43 2.03 24.73 25.37
C SER A 43 3.23 24.08 24.67
N PHE A 44 3.87 24.82 23.76
CA PHE A 44 5.12 24.36 23.14
C PHE A 44 6.20 24.06 24.19
N SER A 45 6.36 24.92 25.21
CA SER A 45 7.36 24.72 26.26
C SER A 45 7.16 23.40 27.00
N THR A 46 5.93 23.10 27.37
CA THR A 46 5.58 21.85 28.06
C THR A 46 5.98 20.63 27.23
N ARG A 47 5.57 20.59 25.97
CA ARG A 47 5.91 19.46 25.07
C ARG A 47 7.41 19.34 24.82
N PHE A 48 8.12 20.46 24.70
CA PHE A 48 9.55 20.48 24.51
C PHE A 48 10.31 19.93 25.73
N GLU A 49 9.90 20.33 26.94
CA GLU A 49 10.42 19.81 28.20
C GLU A 49 10.18 18.30 28.32
N GLU A 50 8.96 17.83 28.08
CA GLU A 50 8.63 16.40 28.12
C GLU A 50 9.44 15.57 27.12
N ALA A 51 9.63 16.08 25.90
CA ALA A 51 10.43 15.41 24.86
C ALA A 51 11.92 15.35 25.28
N PHE A 52 12.44 16.43 25.84
CA PHE A 52 13.80 16.49 26.32
C PHE A 52 14.04 15.53 27.50
N ASP A 53 13.17 15.54 28.52
CA ASP A 53 13.24 14.69 29.69
C ASP A 53 13.17 13.21 29.32
N LYS A 54 12.30 12.86 28.36
CA LYS A 54 12.20 11.49 27.83
C LYS A 54 13.53 11.04 27.21
N LEU A 55 14.16 11.87 26.39
CA LEU A 55 15.44 11.54 25.78
C LEU A 55 16.58 11.55 26.80
N GLN A 56 16.52 12.42 27.81
CA GLN A 56 17.51 12.44 28.89
C GLN A 56 17.44 11.16 29.73
N SER A 57 16.26 10.61 29.96
CA SER A 57 16.07 9.31 30.62
C SER A 57 16.65 8.12 29.82
N GLN A 58 16.91 8.33 28.52
CA GLN A 58 17.55 7.37 27.61
C GLN A 58 19.05 7.67 27.37
N ASP A 59 19.69 8.35 28.33
CA ASP A 59 21.11 8.77 28.26
C ASP A 59 21.46 9.69 27.07
N LYS A 60 20.47 10.33 26.42
CA LYS A 60 20.70 11.42 25.47
C LYS A 60 20.85 12.74 26.23
N PHE A 61 21.47 13.72 25.62
CA PHE A 61 21.67 15.06 26.23
C PHE A 61 22.28 15.05 27.64
N LYS A 62 23.14 14.06 27.94
CA LYS A 62 23.76 13.89 29.26
C LYS A 62 24.43 15.15 29.74
N GLY A 63 24.10 15.62 30.94
CA GLY A 63 24.66 16.85 31.54
C GLY A 63 24.23 18.15 30.87
N LYS A 64 23.28 18.12 29.94
CA LYS A 64 22.68 19.32 29.34
C LYS A 64 21.37 19.66 30.06
N LYS A 65 21.03 20.95 30.02
CA LYS A 65 19.74 21.46 30.52
C LYS A 65 18.78 21.73 29.36
N VAL A 66 17.49 21.74 29.63
CA VAL A 66 16.46 21.99 28.63
C VAL A 66 16.62 23.37 27.98
N GLU A 67 17.01 24.39 28.75
CA GLU A 67 17.22 25.72 28.22
C GLU A 67 18.30 25.75 27.14
N TRP A 68 19.39 24.99 27.33
CA TRP A 68 20.44 24.85 26.33
C TRP A 68 19.90 24.20 25.06
N ALA A 69 19.10 23.14 25.18
CA ALA A 69 18.51 22.45 24.02
C ALA A 69 17.51 23.38 23.28
N LEU A 70 16.74 24.16 24.01
CA LEU A 70 15.81 25.12 23.44
C LEU A 70 16.53 26.25 22.69
N GLU A 71 17.68 26.71 23.21
CA GLU A 71 18.52 27.71 22.54
C GLU A 71 19.10 27.15 21.22
N GLN A 72 19.56 25.89 21.23
CA GLN A 72 20.07 25.23 20.02
C GLN A 72 18.98 24.96 18.98
N PHE A 73 17.73 24.70 19.43
CA PHE A 73 16.60 24.44 18.56
C PHE A 73 16.13 25.69 17.81
N ARG A 74 16.13 26.85 18.47
CA ARG A 74 15.63 28.11 17.89
C ARG A 74 16.48 28.55 16.69
N ASN A 75 15.80 28.90 15.60
CA ASN A 75 16.40 29.33 14.32
C ASN A 75 17.34 28.30 13.69
N SER A 76 17.20 27.03 14.04
CA SER A 76 17.97 25.93 13.50
C SER A 76 17.23 25.20 12.37
N ASP A 77 17.94 24.34 11.65
CA ASP A 77 17.34 23.42 10.67
C ASP A 77 16.31 22.48 11.32
N GLU A 78 16.52 22.14 12.60
CA GLU A 78 15.61 21.31 13.38
C GLU A 78 14.27 21.99 13.66
N GLU A 79 14.28 23.31 13.93
CA GLU A 79 13.06 24.06 14.08
C GLU A 79 12.27 24.16 12.76
N ILE A 80 12.96 24.40 11.64
CA ILE A 80 12.35 24.42 10.31
C ILE A 80 11.78 23.04 9.99
N TYR A 81 12.54 21.98 10.24
CA TYR A 81 12.07 20.61 10.04
C TYR A 81 10.85 20.27 10.89
N PHE A 82 10.83 20.68 12.16
CA PHE A 82 9.67 20.52 13.04
C PHE A 82 8.42 21.21 12.49
N GLN A 83 8.57 22.47 12.05
CA GLN A 83 7.45 23.20 11.45
C GLN A 83 6.93 22.53 10.18
N GLU A 84 7.84 22.05 9.32
CA GLU A 84 7.44 21.29 8.14
C GLU A 84 6.74 19.98 8.47
N CYS A 85 7.13 19.31 9.57
CA CYS A 85 6.42 18.13 10.07
C CYS A 85 4.99 18.50 10.53
N LEU A 86 4.80 19.63 11.22
CA LEU A 86 3.46 20.11 11.59
C LEU A 86 2.59 20.38 10.35
N ASP A 87 3.14 21.04 9.34
CA ASP A 87 2.46 21.35 8.08
C ASP A 87 2.14 20.08 7.26
N SER A 88 2.77 18.96 7.63
CA SER A 88 2.59 17.66 6.95
C SER A 88 1.51 16.77 7.59
N ILE A 89 0.90 17.21 8.69
CA ILE A 89 -0.13 16.40 9.35
C ILE A 89 -1.27 16.09 8.37
N GLY A 90 -1.60 14.80 8.27
CA GLY A 90 -2.57 14.31 7.29
C GLY A 90 -2.03 14.16 5.86
N LYS A 91 -0.72 14.39 5.62
CA LYS A 91 -0.07 14.23 4.31
C LYS A 91 1.07 13.22 4.37
N TYR A 92 1.40 12.65 3.21
CA TYR A 92 2.62 11.87 3.05
C TYR A 92 3.83 12.81 2.89
N VAL A 93 4.82 12.60 3.74
CA VAL A 93 6.06 13.38 3.70
C VAL A 93 7.02 12.76 2.68
N VAL A 94 7.55 13.57 1.79
CA VAL A 94 8.53 13.18 0.78
C VAL A 94 9.70 14.17 0.78
N ASP A 95 10.90 13.68 0.60
CA ASP A 95 12.07 14.52 0.35
C ASP A 95 12.31 14.71 -1.17
N GLN A 96 13.22 15.62 -1.51
CA GLN A 96 13.54 15.94 -2.89
C GLN A 96 14.06 14.72 -3.66
N SER A 97 14.86 13.88 -3.01
CA SER A 97 15.43 12.66 -3.62
C SER A 97 14.34 11.63 -3.94
N MET A 98 13.35 11.46 -3.04
CA MET A 98 12.19 10.60 -3.27
C MET A 98 11.35 11.11 -4.43
N LEU A 99 11.12 12.42 -4.48
CA LEU A 99 10.36 13.07 -5.57
C LEU A 99 11.06 12.90 -6.92
N GLU A 100 12.37 13.14 -6.99
CA GLU A 100 13.17 12.97 -8.21
C GLU A 100 13.19 11.51 -8.68
N LYS A 101 13.37 10.58 -7.73
CA LYS A 101 13.28 9.15 -8.03
C LYS A 101 11.90 8.77 -8.59
N ALA A 102 10.84 9.26 -7.99
CA ALA A 102 9.49 8.99 -8.46
C ALA A 102 9.27 9.55 -9.87
N LYS A 103 9.65 10.81 -10.12
CA LYS A 103 9.55 11.43 -11.45
C LYS A 103 10.31 10.65 -12.51
N SER A 104 11.58 10.32 -12.26
CA SER A 104 12.41 9.59 -13.23
C SER A 104 11.89 8.16 -13.47
N THR A 105 11.26 7.53 -12.47
CA THR A 105 10.60 6.23 -12.63
C THR A 105 9.36 6.34 -13.52
N VAL A 106 8.53 7.35 -13.29
CA VAL A 106 7.34 7.63 -14.13
C VAL A 106 7.74 7.93 -15.57
N GLU A 107 8.74 8.77 -15.78
CA GLU A 107 9.26 9.09 -17.12
C GLU A 107 9.76 7.84 -17.85
N MET A 108 10.50 6.97 -17.18
CA MET A 108 10.97 5.69 -17.74
C MET A 108 9.79 4.81 -18.18
N VAL A 109 8.76 4.70 -17.35
CA VAL A 109 7.58 3.87 -17.66
C VAL A 109 6.79 4.44 -18.84
N ILE A 110 6.55 5.75 -18.87
CA ILE A 110 5.79 6.41 -19.94
C ILE A 110 6.53 6.35 -21.29
N GLN A 111 7.86 6.35 -21.28
CA GLN A 111 8.68 6.28 -22.50
C GLN A 111 8.93 4.85 -22.98
N ASP A 112 8.67 3.84 -22.18
CA ASP A 112 8.91 2.46 -22.56
C ASP A 112 7.89 1.97 -23.61
N GLU A 113 8.38 1.51 -24.75
CA GLU A 113 7.57 1.12 -25.91
C GLU A 113 6.57 -0.01 -25.62
N ASN A 114 6.88 -0.88 -24.63
CA ASN A 114 6.04 -2.04 -24.33
C ASN A 114 4.85 -1.70 -23.43
N VAL A 115 4.96 -0.61 -22.64
CA VAL A 115 3.95 -0.27 -21.62
C VAL A 115 3.35 1.13 -21.78
N ASN A 116 3.93 1.98 -22.64
CA ASN A 116 3.48 3.37 -22.82
C ASN A 116 2.01 3.48 -23.28
N TRP A 117 1.49 2.46 -23.92
CA TRP A 117 0.09 2.42 -24.36
C TRP A 117 -0.91 2.52 -23.20
N LEU A 118 -0.53 2.07 -21.99
CA LEU A 118 -1.35 2.23 -20.78
C LEU A 118 -1.58 3.70 -20.42
N PHE A 119 -0.64 4.59 -20.78
CA PHE A 119 -0.68 6.01 -20.40
C PHE A 119 -1.03 6.91 -21.57
N ASN A 120 -0.58 6.56 -22.77
CA ASN A 120 -0.75 7.38 -23.98
C ASN A 120 -1.95 6.93 -24.83
N GLY A 121 -2.54 5.78 -24.49
CA GLY A 121 -3.58 5.14 -25.28
C GLY A 121 -3.06 4.48 -26.54
N LYS A 122 -3.91 3.73 -27.21
CA LYS A 122 -3.71 3.18 -28.56
C LYS A 122 -5.06 3.09 -29.28
N GLU A 123 -5.03 2.95 -30.59
CA GLU A 123 -6.23 2.77 -31.40
C GLU A 123 -7.06 1.58 -30.93
N GLY A 124 -8.37 1.76 -30.81
CA GLY A 124 -9.31 0.74 -30.39
C GLY A 124 -9.25 0.38 -28.89
N LEU A 125 -8.57 1.20 -28.09
CA LEU A 125 -8.49 1.04 -26.63
C LEU A 125 -9.24 2.18 -25.92
N ASP A 126 -10.27 1.83 -25.18
CA ASP A 126 -10.88 2.72 -24.19
C ASP A 126 -10.18 2.55 -22.85
N ASN A 127 -9.55 3.60 -22.35
CA ASN A 127 -8.86 3.59 -21.06
C ASN A 127 -9.66 4.42 -20.05
N PHE A 128 -10.09 3.78 -18.97
CA PHE A 128 -10.85 4.41 -17.88
C PHE A 128 -9.93 4.85 -16.74
N GLY A 129 -8.65 4.43 -16.77
CA GLY A 129 -7.71 4.68 -15.69
C GLY A 129 -8.20 4.08 -14.37
N LYS A 130 -7.95 4.80 -13.29
CA LYS A 130 -8.31 4.38 -11.94
C LYS A 130 -9.82 4.24 -11.80
N THR A 131 -10.27 3.02 -11.54
CA THR A 131 -11.69 2.66 -11.53
C THR A 131 -12.11 2.03 -10.22
N VAL A 132 -13.18 2.56 -9.62
CA VAL A 132 -13.80 2.00 -8.42
C VAL A 132 -15.01 1.15 -8.82
N ILE A 133 -15.08 -0.07 -8.29
CA ILE A 133 -16.22 -0.98 -8.48
C ILE A 133 -16.73 -1.43 -7.12
N GLU A 134 -18.03 -1.26 -6.92
CA GLU A 134 -18.78 -1.83 -5.80
C GLU A 134 -19.53 -3.07 -6.31
N PHE A 135 -19.47 -4.16 -5.55
CA PHE A 135 -20.04 -5.44 -5.94
C PHE A 135 -20.34 -6.29 -4.71
N GLU A 136 -21.11 -7.36 -4.89
CA GLU A 136 -21.37 -8.34 -3.83
C GLU A 136 -20.63 -9.64 -4.11
N TYR A 137 -20.00 -10.22 -3.09
CA TYR A 137 -19.35 -11.52 -3.19
C TYR A 137 -19.61 -12.36 -1.95
N LEU A 138 -20.19 -13.56 -2.14
CA LEU A 138 -20.58 -14.49 -1.06
C LEU A 138 -21.49 -13.85 0.02
N GLY A 139 -22.35 -12.92 -0.38
CA GLY A 139 -23.26 -12.20 0.52
C GLY A 139 -22.60 -11.08 1.32
N MET A 140 -21.39 -10.64 0.92
CA MET A 140 -20.72 -9.47 1.49
C MET A 140 -20.65 -8.35 0.47
N GLU A 141 -20.97 -7.13 0.91
CA GLU A 141 -20.73 -5.92 0.14
C GLU A 141 -19.24 -5.66 0.05
N CYS A 142 -18.73 -5.54 -1.16
CA CYS A 142 -17.32 -5.39 -1.48
C CYS A 142 -17.09 -4.13 -2.31
N LYS A 143 -15.88 -3.57 -2.18
CA LYS A 143 -15.43 -2.43 -2.98
C LYS A 143 -13.96 -2.60 -3.33
N CYS A 144 -13.63 -2.37 -4.59
CA CYS A 144 -12.24 -2.33 -5.05
C CYS A 144 -11.93 -1.04 -5.79
N GLU A 145 -10.65 -0.71 -5.85
CA GLU A 145 -10.11 0.38 -6.65
C GLU A 145 -8.99 -0.21 -7.52
N ILE A 146 -9.26 -0.32 -8.81
CA ILE A 146 -8.34 -0.86 -9.82
C ILE A 146 -7.46 0.28 -10.31
N ASP A 147 -6.14 0.04 -10.43
CA ASP A 147 -5.20 1.09 -10.87
C ASP A 147 -5.44 1.53 -12.31
N ASP A 148 -5.69 0.58 -13.22
CA ASP A 148 -6.11 0.87 -14.59
C ASP A 148 -7.05 -0.19 -15.13
N LEU A 149 -8.17 0.24 -15.68
CA LEU A 149 -9.13 -0.59 -16.39
C LEU A 149 -9.25 -0.11 -17.84
N SER A 150 -9.06 -1.01 -18.78
CA SER A 150 -9.12 -0.69 -20.21
C SER A 150 -9.96 -1.71 -20.97
N ILE A 151 -10.59 -1.30 -22.08
CA ILE A 151 -11.31 -2.17 -23.02
C ILE A 151 -10.62 -2.09 -24.38
N ASP A 152 -10.05 -3.21 -24.82
CA ASP A 152 -9.43 -3.36 -26.14
C ASP A 152 -10.47 -3.96 -27.10
N HIS A 153 -11.09 -3.09 -27.88
CA HIS A 153 -12.14 -3.47 -28.83
C HIS A 153 -11.60 -4.25 -30.03
N LEU A 154 -10.34 -4.06 -30.39
CA LEU A 154 -9.72 -4.78 -31.52
C LEU A 154 -9.47 -6.26 -31.15
N ASN A 155 -9.08 -6.50 -29.92
CA ASN A 155 -8.77 -7.86 -29.45
C ASN A 155 -9.90 -8.46 -28.59
N LYS A 156 -11.01 -7.75 -28.39
CA LYS A 156 -12.12 -8.14 -27.55
C LYS A 156 -11.69 -8.52 -26.13
N LYS A 157 -10.98 -7.60 -25.45
CA LYS A 157 -10.47 -7.82 -24.10
C LYS A 157 -10.87 -6.71 -23.15
N ILE A 158 -11.23 -7.08 -21.95
CA ILE A 158 -11.33 -6.19 -20.79
C ILE A 158 -10.05 -6.41 -19.99
N ILE A 159 -9.19 -5.40 -19.91
CA ILE A 159 -7.86 -5.51 -19.33
C ILE A 159 -7.85 -4.83 -17.96
N ILE A 160 -7.56 -5.61 -16.92
CA ILE A 160 -7.33 -5.14 -15.56
C ILE A 160 -5.82 -5.02 -15.38
N THR A 161 -5.33 -3.83 -15.10
CA THR A 161 -3.90 -3.62 -14.82
C THR A 161 -3.72 -3.14 -13.38
N GLU A 162 -2.92 -3.87 -12.63
CA GLU A 162 -2.45 -3.49 -11.31
C GLU A 162 -0.99 -3.04 -11.41
N ILE A 163 -0.66 -1.89 -10.82
CA ILE A 163 0.70 -1.34 -10.87
C ILE A 163 1.42 -1.67 -9.56
N LYS A 164 2.54 -2.37 -9.66
CA LYS A 164 3.36 -2.72 -8.49
C LYS A 164 4.80 -2.27 -8.66
N THR A 165 5.29 -1.58 -7.65
CA THR A 165 6.71 -1.32 -7.53
C THR A 165 7.37 -2.44 -6.72
N SER A 166 8.49 -2.96 -7.20
CA SER A 166 9.23 -4.02 -6.53
C SER A 166 10.73 -3.84 -6.74
N TYR A 167 11.50 -4.47 -5.87
CA TYR A 167 12.93 -4.65 -6.06
C TYR A 167 13.14 -5.92 -6.88
N ASP A 168 14.00 -5.85 -7.89
CA ASP A 168 14.32 -6.98 -8.77
C ASP A 168 13.06 -7.66 -9.36
N ILE A 169 12.49 -6.97 -10.36
CA ILE A 169 11.27 -7.45 -11.01
C ILE A 169 11.49 -8.64 -11.95
N MET A 170 12.74 -8.99 -12.33
CA MET A 170 13.03 -10.10 -13.21
C MET A 170 13.13 -11.43 -12.46
N ASP A 171 13.93 -11.48 -11.40
CA ASP A 171 14.28 -12.73 -10.76
C ASP A 171 13.53 -12.98 -9.45
N ALA A 172 13.04 -11.93 -8.78
CA ALA A 172 12.39 -12.04 -7.48
C ALA A 172 10.89 -11.70 -7.48
N PHE A 173 10.28 -11.34 -8.61
CA PHE A 173 8.88 -10.88 -8.63
C PHE A 173 7.90 -12.00 -8.30
N GLU A 174 8.11 -13.22 -8.75
CA GLU A 174 7.25 -14.37 -8.42
C GLU A 174 7.19 -14.63 -6.91
N TYR A 175 8.34 -14.54 -6.24
CA TYR A 175 8.40 -14.63 -4.78
C TYR A 175 7.65 -13.47 -4.12
N THR A 176 7.82 -12.25 -4.62
CA THR A 176 7.12 -11.07 -4.12
C THR A 176 5.61 -11.19 -4.31
N TYR A 177 5.17 -11.67 -5.46
CA TYR A 177 3.77 -11.92 -5.80
C TYR A 177 3.10 -12.84 -4.77
N LEU A 178 3.70 -14.00 -4.49
CA LEU A 178 3.18 -14.96 -3.50
C LEU A 178 3.28 -14.43 -2.06
N LYS A 179 4.41 -13.84 -1.70
CA LYS A 179 4.62 -13.29 -0.35
C LYS A 179 3.64 -12.16 0.00
N ARG A 180 3.31 -11.33 -0.97
CA ARG A 180 2.39 -10.20 -0.82
C ARG A 180 0.94 -10.56 -1.10
N ARG A 181 0.67 -11.80 -1.51
CA ARG A 181 -0.67 -12.28 -1.87
C ARG A 181 -1.32 -11.40 -2.94
N TYR A 182 -0.57 -11.04 -3.98
CA TYR A 182 -1.13 -10.30 -5.12
C TYR A 182 -2.15 -11.12 -5.92
N ASP A 183 -2.12 -12.44 -5.78
CA ASP A 183 -3.14 -13.36 -6.26
C ASP A 183 -4.54 -13.01 -5.75
N LEU A 184 -4.68 -12.66 -4.46
CA LEU A 184 -5.98 -12.28 -3.89
C LEU A 184 -6.53 -10.99 -4.51
N ALA A 185 -5.67 -10.00 -4.76
CA ALA A 185 -6.09 -8.79 -5.45
C ALA A 185 -6.56 -9.10 -6.87
N ALA A 186 -5.84 -9.98 -7.59
CA ALA A 186 -6.20 -10.40 -8.92
C ALA A 186 -7.56 -11.10 -8.96
N ALA A 187 -7.82 -12.05 -8.04
CA ALA A 187 -9.10 -12.72 -7.92
C ALA A 187 -10.24 -11.73 -7.61
N PHE A 188 -10.00 -10.81 -6.68
CA PHE A 188 -10.99 -9.84 -6.23
C PHE A 188 -11.40 -8.87 -7.36
N TYR A 189 -10.42 -8.33 -8.08
CA TYR A 189 -10.68 -7.45 -9.21
C TYR A 189 -11.31 -8.16 -10.39
N TYR A 190 -10.88 -9.41 -10.67
CA TYR A 190 -11.50 -10.21 -11.71
C TYR A 190 -12.99 -10.45 -11.45
N ILE A 191 -13.37 -10.82 -10.22
CA ILE A 191 -14.76 -11.02 -9.82
C ILE A 191 -15.56 -9.72 -9.97
N ALA A 192 -15.02 -8.59 -9.51
CA ALA A 192 -15.64 -7.28 -9.60
C ALA A 192 -15.91 -6.87 -11.05
N VAL A 193 -14.91 -7.01 -11.93
CA VAL A 193 -15.01 -6.66 -13.35
C VAL A 193 -15.97 -7.62 -14.07
N ASN A 194 -15.89 -8.92 -13.80
CA ASN A 194 -16.79 -9.90 -14.37
C ASN A 194 -18.25 -9.59 -14.01
N GLN A 195 -18.54 -9.25 -12.76
CA GLN A 195 -19.91 -8.89 -12.36
C GLN A 195 -20.38 -7.59 -13.00
N LYS A 196 -19.51 -6.60 -13.12
CA LYS A 196 -19.82 -5.31 -13.71
C LYS A 196 -20.22 -5.43 -15.18
N PHE A 197 -19.49 -6.25 -15.95
CA PHE A 197 -19.64 -6.30 -17.41
C PHE A 197 -20.37 -7.54 -17.95
N LYS A 198 -20.67 -8.56 -17.13
CA LYS A 198 -21.29 -9.82 -17.57
C LYS A 198 -22.63 -9.66 -18.32
N ASN A 199 -23.33 -8.54 -18.13
CA ASN A 199 -24.63 -8.25 -18.75
C ASN A 199 -24.55 -7.11 -19.77
N ASP A 200 -23.36 -6.64 -20.12
CA ASP A 200 -23.20 -5.62 -21.15
C ASP A 200 -23.14 -6.27 -22.53
N GLU A 201 -24.24 -6.14 -23.30
CA GLU A 201 -24.37 -6.73 -24.65
C GLU A 201 -23.29 -6.21 -25.62
N ASN A 202 -22.73 -5.01 -25.40
CA ASN A 202 -21.67 -4.46 -26.24
C ASN A 202 -20.33 -5.15 -26.01
N LEU A 203 -20.17 -5.82 -24.86
CA LEU A 203 -18.97 -6.54 -24.45
C LEU A 203 -19.16 -8.06 -24.47
N ASP A 204 -20.23 -8.55 -25.11
CA ASP A 204 -20.44 -9.99 -25.26
C ASP A 204 -19.28 -10.63 -26.03
N GLY A 205 -18.76 -11.73 -25.51
CA GLY A 205 -17.61 -12.43 -26.06
C GLY A 205 -16.25 -11.76 -25.84
N TYR A 206 -16.16 -10.77 -24.92
CA TYR A 206 -14.88 -10.23 -24.48
C TYR A 206 -14.29 -11.06 -23.36
N ASP A 207 -12.99 -11.35 -23.45
CA ASP A 207 -12.22 -12.03 -22.41
C ASP A 207 -11.70 -11.02 -21.38
N ILE A 208 -11.80 -11.37 -20.09
CA ILE A 208 -11.17 -10.59 -19.01
C ILE A 208 -9.74 -11.05 -18.84
N GLU A 209 -8.80 -10.14 -19.04
CA GLU A 209 -7.36 -10.35 -18.84
C GLU A 209 -6.89 -9.58 -17.59
N PHE A 210 -6.18 -10.25 -16.68
CA PHE A 210 -5.52 -9.59 -15.57
C PHE A 210 -4.02 -9.55 -15.80
N GLN A 211 -3.43 -8.38 -15.59
CA GLN A 211 -1.99 -8.18 -15.70
C GLN A 211 -1.45 -7.29 -14.58
N ILE A 212 -0.17 -7.47 -14.27
CA ILE A 212 0.56 -6.63 -13.33
C ILE A 212 1.65 -5.89 -14.10
N LEU A 213 1.61 -4.57 -14.06
CA LEU A 213 2.72 -3.72 -14.47
C LEU A 213 3.72 -3.65 -13.32
N ALA A 214 4.80 -4.42 -13.40
CA ALA A 214 5.87 -4.41 -12.44
C ALA A 214 6.91 -3.35 -12.80
N VAL A 215 7.18 -2.43 -11.87
CA VAL A 215 8.12 -1.32 -12.03
C VAL A 215 9.27 -1.49 -11.04
N ASP A 216 10.49 -1.53 -11.56
CA ASP A 216 11.68 -1.74 -10.75
C ASP A 216 12.04 -0.51 -9.91
N THR A 217 12.32 -0.76 -8.63
CA THR A 217 12.78 0.28 -7.68
C THR A 217 14.21 0.07 -7.23
N SER A 218 14.92 -0.91 -7.80
CA SER A 218 16.35 -1.14 -7.55
C SER A 218 17.21 0.00 -8.06
N LYS A 219 18.50 -0.05 -7.75
CA LYS A 219 19.49 0.91 -8.26
C LYS A 219 19.74 0.73 -9.77
N GLU A 220 19.53 -0.47 -10.27
CA GLU A 220 19.81 -0.84 -11.66
C GLU A 220 18.71 -0.39 -12.62
N ARG A 221 17.51 -0.12 -12.12
CA ARG A 221 16.34 0.37 -12.87
C ARG A 221 16.09 -0.42 -14.16
N LEU A 222 15.66 -1.66 -13.96
CA LEU A 222 15.23 -2.52 -15.06
C LEU A 222 14.00 -1.90 -15.77
N ARG A 223 13.85 -2.19 -17.07
CA ARG A 223 12.66 -1.79 -17.82
C ARG A 223 11.40 -2.37 -17.17
N PRO A 224 10.26 -1.66 -17.22
CA PRO A 224 9.01 -2.19 -16.68
C PRO A 224 8.60 -3.47 -17.40
N LEU A 225 7.99 -4.40 -16.66
CA LEU A 225 7.51 -5.68 -17.20
C LEU A 225 6.02 -5.83 -16.97
N ILE A 226 5.33 -6.47 -17.91
CA ILE A 226 3.94 -6.90 -17.74
C ILE A 226 3.91 -8.39 -17.46
N TYR A 227 3.40 -8.75 -16.28
CA TYR A 227 3.10 -10.14 -15.90
C TYR A 227 1.62 -10.41 -16.10
N LYS A 228 1.29 -11.36 -16.96
CA LYS A 228 -0.10 -11.79 -17.21
C LYS A 228 -0.42 -13.03 -16.40
N LEU A 229 -1.61 -13.03 -15.81
CA LEU A 229 -2.13 -14.20 -15.11
C LEU A 229 -3.02 -15.01 -16.05
N SER A 230 -2.86 -16.32 -16.01
CA SER A 230 -3.77 -17.23 -16.72
C SER A 230 -5.10 -17.36 -15.97
N GLY A 231 -6.14 -17.83 -16.67
CA GLY A 231 -7.42 -18.15 -16.04
C GLY A 231 -7.29 -19.18 -14.90
N ASN A 232 -6.33 -20.11 -15.00
CA ASN A 232 -6.04 -21.07 -13.94
C ASN A 232 -5.43 -20.39 -12.71
N ASP A 233 -4.57 -19.37 -12.89
CA ASP A 233 -4.01 -18.62 -11.77
C ASP A 233 -5.11 -17.87 -11.02
N ILE A 234 -6.04 -17.26 -11.76
CA ILE A 234 -7.21 -16.59 -11.15
C ILE A 234 -8.10 -17.61 -10.42
N LEU A 235 -8.38 -18.76 -11.03
CA LEU A 235 -9.19 -19.80 -10.38
C LEU A 235 -8.52 -20.35 -9.11
N ASN A 236 -7.21 -20.56 -9.13
CA ASN A 236 -6.43 -20.93 -7.97
C ASN A 236 -6.49 -19.86 -6.87
N ALA A 237 -6.38 -18.59 -7.24
CA ALA A 237 -6.47 -17.48 -6.31
C ALA A 237 -7.88 -17.36 -5.66
N VAL A 238 -8.93 -17.72 -6.38
CA VAL A 238 -10.31 -17.77 -5.84
C VAL A 238 -10.49 -18.95 -4.87
N ASN A 239 -10.02 -20.16 -5.24
CA ASN A 239 -10.34 -21.41 -4.52
C ASN A 239 -9.26 -21.84 -3.52
N GLY A 240 -8.08 -21.21 -3.52
CA GLY A 240 -6.90 -21.67 -2.81
C GLY A 240 -6.08 -22.72 -3.60
N PHE A 241 -4.82 -22.85 -3.25
CA PHE A 241 -3.90 -23.74 -3.95
C PHE A 241 -2.77 -24.24 -3.05
N ARG A 242 -2.12 -25.33 -3.48
CA ARG A 242 -0.88 -25.83 -2.88
C ARG A 242 0.29 -25.65 -3.82
N LEU A 243 1.40 -25.17 -3.30
CA LEU A 243 2.66 -25.17 -4.01
C LEU A 243 3.26 -26.61 -4.02
N LYS A 244 4.19 -26.85 -4.94
CA LYS A 244 4.96 -28.11 -4.98
C LYS A 244 5.73 -28.39 -3.67
N THR A 245 6.03 -27.35 -2.91
CA THR A 245 6.63 -27.41 -1.56
C THR A 245 5.67 -27.91 -0.48
N GLY A 246 4.40 -28.17 -0.81
CA GLY A 246 3.36 -28.55 0.14
C GLY A 246 2.63 -27.38 0.83
N SER A 247 3.16 -26.17 0.77
CA SER A 247 2.54 -24.98 1.38
C SER A 247 1.17 -24.70 0.79
N TYR A 248 0.13 -24.57 1.63
CA TYR A 248 -1.22 -24.21 1.22
C TYR A 248 -1.43 -22.71 1.34
N TYR A 249 -2.04 -22.14 0.32
CA TYR A 249 -2.46 -20.75 0.25
C TYR A 249 -3.98 -20.71 0.16
N LYS A 250 -4.62 -20.14 1.18
CA LYS A 250 -6.07 -19.95 1.19
C LYS A 250 -6.51 -19.08 0.03
N GLY A 251 -7.60 -19.46 -0.61
CA GLY A 251 -8.22 -18.67 -1.67
C GLY A 251 -9.06 -17.51 -1.14
N LEU A 252 -9.44 -16.65 -2.06
CA LEU A 252 -10.30 -15.50 -1.74
C LEU A 252 -11.63 -15.94 -1.13
N SER A 253 -12.25 -17.00 -1.65
CA SER A 253 -13.53 -17.52 -1.15
C SER A 253 -13.44 -17.92 0.33
N GLU A 254 -12.42 -18.69 0.70
CA GLU A 254 -12.20 -19.10 2.09
C GLU A 254 -11.99 -17.91 3.03
N LEU A 255 -11.22 -16.90 2.57
CA LEU A 255 -10.95 -15.71 3.37
C LEU A 255 -12.21 -14.85 3.57
N ILE A 256 -13.05 -14.73 2.55
CA ILE A 256 -14.31 -13.98 2.65
C ILE A 256 -15.27 -14.69 3.60
N GLU A 257 -15.36 -16.02 3.54
CA GLU A 257 -16.18 -16.81 4.47
C GLU A 257 -15.69 -16.65 5.92
N GLU A 258 -14.39 -16.72 6.15
CA GLU A 258 -13.79 -16.48 7.48
C GLU A 258 -14.08 -15.07 8.02
N ILE A 259 -13.97 -14.04 7.16
CA ILE A 259 -14.29 -12.66 7.53
C ILE A 259 -15.76 -12.52 7.89
N LYS A 260 -16.65 -13.12 7.07
CA LYS A 260 -18.10 -13.12 7.31
C LYS A 260 -18.44 -13.77 8.64
N TRP A 261 -17.96 -14.98 8.88
CA TRP A 261 -18.14 -15.68 10.15
C TRP A 261 -17.63 -14.85 11.35
N SER A 262 -16.43 -14.28 11.25
CA SER A 262 -15.85 -13.46 12.31
C SER A 262 -16.68 -12.20 12.56
N SER A 263 -17.21 -11.58 11.51
CA SER A 263 -18.07 -10.40 11.62
C SER A 263 -19.42 -10.72 12.26
N GLU A 264 -20.05 -11.82 11.89
CA GLU A 264 -21.34 -12.26 12.43
C GLU A 264 -21.25 -12.69 13.89
N THR A 265 -20.16 -13.37 14.27
CA THR A 265 -19.96 -13.90 15.61
C THR A 265 -19.16 -12.98 16.53
N GLN A 266 -18.55 -11.92 16.01
CA GLN A 266 -17.61 -11.03 16.70
C GLN A 266 -16.36 -11.74 17.25
N ASN A 267 -16.00 -12.90 16.69
CA ASN A 267 -14.83 -13.71 17.07
C ASN A 267 -13.70 -13.49 16.04
N TRP A 268 -12.81 -12.54 16.32
CA TRP A 268 -11.68 -12.18 15.45
C TRP A 268 -10.35 -12.82 15.83
N ASN A 269 -10.29 -13.48 16.99
CA ASN A 269 -9.06 -14.02 17.60
C ASN A 269 -8.99 -15.55 17.60
N ILE A 270 -9.98 -16.20 17.01
CA ILE A 270 -10.05 -17.66 16.92
C ILE A 270 -10.65 -18.03 15.54
N SER A 271 -10.21 -19.12 14.94
CA SER A 271 -10.85 -19.64 13.72
C SER A 271 -12.19 -20.32 14.05
N GLU A 272 -13.13 -20.34 13.09
CA GLU A 272 -14.40 -21.06 13.22
C GLU A 272 -14.21 -22.50 13.67
N LYS A 273 -13.31 -23.25 13.01
CA LYS A 273 -12.98 -24.64 13.36
C LYS A 273 -12.50 -24.80 14.80
N ALA A 274 -11.68 -23.88 15.29
CA ALA A 274 -11.21 -23.92 16.68
C ALA A 274 -12.33 -23.53 17.64
N PHE A 275 -13.16 -22.56 17.29
CA PHE A 275 -14.31 -22.13 18.11
C PHE A 275 -15.33 -23.27 18.29
N GLU A 276 -15.73 -23.94 17.21
CA GLU A 276 -16.67 -25.08 17.24
C GLU A 276 -16.13 -26.27 18.05
N ASN A 277 -14.81 -26.43 18.08
CA ASN A 277 -14.14 -27.49 18.84
C ASN A 277 -13.60 -27.03 20.21
N ASN A 278 -14.17 -25.98 20.79
CA ASN A 278 -13.82 -25.45 22.11
C ASN A 278 -12.31 -25.18 22.28
N GLY A 279 -11.67 -24.68 21.24
CA GLY A 279 -10.23 -24.35 21.21
C GLY A 279 -9.32 -25.56 20.93
N ILE A 280 -9.87 -26.71 20.61
CA ILE A 280 -9.09 -27.95 20.35
C ILE A 280 -8.92 -28.13 18.84
N LEU A 281 -7.69 -28.17 18.36
CA LEU A 281 -7.34 -28.52 16.99
C LEU A 281 -6.41 -29.75 16.97
N ASN A 282 -6.66 -30.67 16.06
CA ASN A 282 -5.73 -31.77 15.83
C ASN A 282 -4.51 -31.27 15.04
N LEU A 283 -3.33 -31.64 15.51
CA LEU A 283 -2.10 -31.38 14.79
C LEU A 283 -1.93 -32.44 13.69
N GLU A 284 -2.14 -32.05 12.45
CA GLU A 284 -1.92 -32.91 11.28
C GLU A 284 -0.52 -32.66 10.73
N ILE A 285 0.38 -33.61 10.96
CA ILE A 285 1.76 -33.56 10.44
C ILE A 285 1.85 -34.56 9.29
N ASN A 286 2.09 -34.07 8.10
CA ASN A 286 2.41 -34.93 6.95
C ASN A 286 3.90 -35.27 7.04
N TYR A 287 4.21 -36.48 7.45
CA TYR A 287 5.55 -37.05 7.35
C TYR A 287 5.72 -37.61 5.93
N GLU A 288 6.71 -37.12 5.17
CA GLU A 288 7.16 -37.72 3.90
C GLU A 288 8.09 -38.91 4.18
#